data_4050b9a43640a94a551224ff2b1ef4f9
#
_entry.id   4050b9a43640a94a551224ff2b1ef4f9
#
_cell.length_a   1.000
_cell.length_b   1.000
_cell.length_c   1.000
_cell.angle_alpha   90.00
_cell.angle_beta   90.00
_cell.angle_gamma   90.00
#
_symmetry.space_group_name_H-M   'P 1'
#
loop_
_entity.id
_entity.type
_entity.pdbx_description
1 polymer ?
#
loop_
_entity_poly.entity_id
_entity_poly.type
_entity_poly.pdbx_seq_one_letter_code
_entity_poly.pdbx_strand_id
1 'polypeptide(L)'
;GGRLKRLKKYLKNETFMLTYGDGLSTVNIQSLLNFHKKNKNYATLTAVRPPARFGAIKIVRKKVTYFKEKSALDEGWINGGFFIFESKIFKYLKGDKTFLEKTPLEKMSKNRKLGAFKHKGFWQCMDTLRDKEILEENLKRKKL
;
A
#
# COMPACT_ATOMS: atom_id res chain seq x y z
N GLY A 1 -9.58 4.95 -8.67
CA GLY A 1 -10.69 5.69 -8.08
C GLY A 1 -11.95 5.60 -8.91
N GLY A 2 -11.91 5.91 -10.21
CA GLY A 2 -13.10 5.88 -11.07
C GLY A 2 -13.76 4.52 -11.18
N ARG A 3 -12.99 3.45 -11.39
CA ARG A 3 -13.51 2.07 -11.39
C ARG A 3 -14.23 1.74 -10.08
N LEU A 4 -13.64 2.12 -8.95
CA LEU A 4 -14.27 1.93 -7.64
C LEU A 4 -15.58 2.71 -7.51
N LYS A 5 -15.64 3.94 -8.04
CA LYS A 5 -16.87 4.74 -8.03
C LYS A 5 -18.04 4.04 -8.75
N ARG A 6 -17.78 3.35 -9.87
CA ARG A 6 -18.80 2.59 -10.61
C ARG A 6 -19.40 1.45 -9.80
N LEU A 7 -18.64 0.90 -8.84
CA LEU A 7 -19.09 -0.17 -7.94
C LEU A 7 -19.93 0.35 -6.75
N LYS A 8 -20.13 1.68 -6.64
CA LYS A 8 -20.87 2.27 -5.51
C LYS A 8 -22.22 1.60 -5.24
N LYS A 9 -22.99 1.25 -6.28
CA LYS A 9 -24.30 0.61 -6.11
C LYS A 9 -24.27 -0.71 -5.35
N TYR A 10 -23.14 -1.43 -5.40
CA TYR A 10 -22.94 -2.71 -4.71
C TYR A 10 -22.30 -2.55 -3.33
N LEU A 11 -21.52 -1.50 -3.12
CA LEU A 11 -20.63 -1.34 -1.95
C LEU A 11 -21.03 -0.19 -1.02
N LYS A 12 -22.09 0.54 -1.33
CA LYS A 12 -22.45 1.79 -0.62
C LYS A 12 -22.79 1.66 0.87
N ASN A 13 -23.13 0.45 1.32
CA ASN A 13 -23.53 0.18 2.69
C ASN A 13 -22.58 -0.79 3.40
N GLU A 14 -21.46 -1.11 2.77
CA GLU A 14 -20.54 -2.14 3.24
C GLU A 14 -19.17 -1.57 3.62
N THR A 15 -18.54 -2.20 4.62
CA THR A 15 -17.09 -2.17 4.76
C THR A 15 -16.53 -3.18 3.77
N PHE A 16 -15.64 -2.78 2.89
CA PHE A 16 -15.10 -3.65 1.85
C PHE A 16 -13.58 -3.58 1.75
N MET A 17 -13.03 -4.60 1.15
CA MET A 17 -11.59 -4.72 0.91
C MET A 17 -11.29 -4.46 -0.56
N LEU A 18 -10.11 -3.87 -0.80
CA LEU A 18 -9.60 -3.62 -2.14
C LEU A 18 -8.11 -3.94 -2.17
N THR A 19 -7.69 -4.62 -3.21
CA THR A 19 -6.27 -4.84 -3.49
C THR A 19 -5.92 -4.37 -4.89
N TYR A 20 -4.65 -3.99 -5.09
CA TYR A 20 -4.08 -3.84 -6.42
C TYR A 20 -3.80 -5.22 -7.01
N GLY A 21 -3.86 -5.34 -8.35
CA GLY A 21 -3.72 -6.62 -9.04
C GLY A 21 -2.28 -7.12 -9.20
N ASP A 22 -1.31 -6.29 -8.85
CA ASP A 22 0.13 -6.48 -9.06
C ASP A 22 0.93 -6.67 -7.77
N GLY A 23 0.28 -6.65 -6.61
CA GLY A 23 0.93 -6.80 -5.30
C GLY A 23 0.68 -8.17 -4.67
N LEU A 24 1.75 -8.85 -4.24
CA LEU A 24 1.72 -10.05 -3.42
C LEU A 24 2.22 -9.77 -2.01
N SER A 25 1.56 -10.33 -1.00
CA SER A 25 1.93 -10.10 0.39
C SER A 25 1.44 -11.22 1.32
N THR A 26 2.15 -11.40 2.42
CA THR A 26 1.73 -12.24 3.55
C THR A 26 0.92 -11.47 4.59
N VAL A 27 0.32 -10.33 4.22
CA VAL A 27 -0.48 -9.54 5.14
C VAL A 27 -1.65 -10.37 5.69
N ASN A 28 -1.79 -10.38 7.01
CA ASN A 28 -2.93 -11.03 7.65
C ASN A 28 -4.16 -10.11 7.53
N ILE A 29 -5.08 -10.51 6.65
CA ILE A 29 -6.28 -9.73 6.31
C ILE A 29 -7.20 -9.56 7.53
N GLN A 30 -7.32 -10.58 8.38
CA GLN A 30 -8.13 -10.49 9.60
C GLN A 30 -7.53 -9.46 10.58
N SER A 31 -6.22 -9.43 10.73
CA SER A 31 -5.55 -8.42 11.56
C SER A 31 -5.71 -7.01 11.01
N LEU A 32 -5.63 -6.85 9.69
CA LEU A 32 -5.89 -5.58 9.01
C LEU A 32 -7.34 -5.11 9.25
N LEU A 33 -8.32 -6.02 9.16
CA LEU A 33 -9.73 -5.73 9.42
C LEU A 33 -9.96 -5.32 10.89
N ASN A 34 -9.39 -6.06 11.81
CA ASN A 34 -9.49 -5.76 13.24
C ASN A 34 -8.89 -4.38 13.57
N PHE A 35 -7.73 -4.07 12.99
CA PHE A 35 -7.10 -2.76 13.10
C PHE A 35 -8.01 -1.65 12.55
N HIS A 36 -8.60 -1.85 11.38
CA HIS A 36 -9.51 -0.89 10.77
C HIS A 36 -10.71 -0.58 11.66
N LYS A 37 -11.40 -1.61 12.13
CA LYS A 37 -12.57 -1.48 13.02
C LYS A 37 -12.23 -0.78 14.33
N LYS A 38 -11.11 -1.14 14.97
CA LYS A 38 -10.66 -0.55 16.23
C LYS A 38 -10.40 0.96 16.09
N ASN A 39 -9.83 1.40 14.97
CA ASN A 39 -9.43 2.79 14.77
C ASN A 39 -10.52 3.67 14.14
N LYS A 40 -11.66 3.12 13.75
CA LYS A 40 -12.83 3.85 13.20
C LYS A 40 -12.47 4.79 12.02
N ASN A 41 -11.51 4.40 11.19
CA ASN A 41 -11.09 5.16 10.01
C ASN A 41 -12.12 5.04 8.87
N TYR A 42 -12.06 5.94 7.89
CA TYR A 42 -12.84 5.79 6.64
C TYR A 42 -12.12 4.91 5.63
N ALA A 43 -10.81 4.88 5.73
CA ALA A 43 -9.94 3.98 5.00
C ALA A 43 -8.77 3.54 5.86
N THR A 44 -8.28 2.34 5.64
CA THR A 44 -7.01 1.85 6.17
C THR A 44 -6.22 1.26 5.02
N LEU A 45 -5.00 1.70 4.83
CA LEU A 45 -4.05 1.11 3.90
C LEU A 45 -3.04 0.23 4.65
N THR A 46 -2.53 -0.79 3.97
CA THR A 46 -1.38 -1.54 4.44
C THR A 46 -0.11 -0.78 4.07
N ALA A 47 0.64 -0.35 5.07
CA ALA A 47 1.93 0.29 4.90
C ALA A 47 3.02 -0.80 4.92
N VAL A 48 3.88 -0.80 3.91
CA VAL A 48 4.96 -1.77 3.73
C VAL A 48 6.30 -1.05 3.51
N ARG A 49 7.40 -1.75 3.71
CA ARG A 49 8.72 -1.30 3.26
C ARG A 49 9.07 -2.06 1.99
N PRO A 50 9.28 -1.36 0.86
CA PRO A 50 9.64 -2.03 -0.39
C PRO A 50 11.00 -2.71 -0.24
N PRO A 51 11.28 -3.79 -1.00
CA PRO A 51 12.63 -4.32 -1.12
C PRO A 51 13.58 -3.23 -1.64
N ALA A 52 14.72 -3.07 -0.98
CA ALA A 52 15.72 -2.08 -1.41
C ALA A 52 16.23 -2.42 -2.82
N ARG A 53 16.07 -1.49 -3.74
CA ARG A 53 16.54 -1.63 -5.13
C ARG A 53 17.94 -1.06 -5.34
N PHE A 54 18.34 -0.09 -4.53
CA PHE A 54 19.57 0.68 -4.65
C PHE A 54 20.31 0.82 -3.33
N GLY A 55 21.59 1.12 -3.38
CA GLY A 55 22.35 1.52 -2.22
C GLY A 55 21.97 2.93 -1.76
N ALA A 56 21.97 3.16 -0.46
CA ALA A 56 21.76 4.47 0.14
C ALA A 56 23.09 5.20 0.32
N ILE A 57 23.15 6.49 -0.03
CA ILE A 57 24.31 7.33 0.17
C ILE A 57 23.92 8.61 0.94
N LYS A 58 24.83 9.09 1.77
CA LYS A 58 24.74 10.43 2.36
C LYS A 58 25.87 11.30 1.84
N ILE A 59 25.53 12.48 1.33
CA ILE A 59 26.50 13.42 0.77
C ILE A 59 26.60 14.65 1.69
N VAL A 60 27.83 14.99 2.09
CA VAL A 60 28.13 16.20 2.84
C VAL A 60 29.28 16.92 2.17
N ARG A 61 29.10 18.19 1.82
CA ARG A 61 30.15 19.03 1.16
C ARG A 61 30.83 18.33 -0.02
N LYS A 62 30.04 17.77 -0.97
CA LYS A 62 30.51 17.07 -2.19
C LYS A 62 31.24 15.74 -1.94
N LYS A 63 31.23 15.20 -0.70
CA LYS A 63 31.82 13.90 -0.38
C LYS A 63 30.73 12.93 0.11
N VAL A 64 30.84 11.67 -0.31
CA VAL A 64 30.01 10.60 0.25
C VAL A 64 30.55 10.28 1.63
N THR A 65 29.73 10.52 2.66
CA THR A 65 30.09 10.28 4.06
C THR A 65 29.47 9.01 4.63
N TYR A 66 28.55 8.41 3.88
CA TYR A 66 27.90 7.14 4.22
C TYR A 66 27.52 6.42 2.92
N PHE A 67 27.79 5.14 2.87
CA PHE A 67 27.37 4.24 1.79
C PHE A 67 26.89 2.94 2.42
N LYS A 68 25.69 2.50 2.03
CA LYS A 68 25.14 1.23 2.48
C LYS A 68 24.41 0.56 1.32
N GLU A 69 24.85 -0.61 0.97
CA GLU A 69 24.23 -1.41 -0.09
C GLU A 69 22.91 -2.01 0.39
N LYS A 70 21.85 -1.81 -0.40
CA LYS A 70 20.53 -2.45 -0.29
C LYS A 70 19.98 -2.59 1.14
N SER A 71 19.57 -1.50 1.77
CA SER A 71 18.92 -1.50 3.08
C SER A 71 17.44 -1.10 2.97
N ALA A 72 16.54 -2.05 3.14
CA ALA A 72 15.10 -1.78 3.21
C ALA A 72 14.71 -0.89 4.41
N LEU A 73 15.60 -0.76 5.41
CA LEU A 73 15.34 0.06 6.60
C LEU A 73 15.46 1.56 6.31
N ASP A 74 16.22 1.94 5.30
CA ASP A 74 16.45 3.33 4.91
C ASP A 74 15.35 3.85 3.97
N GLU A 75 14.55 2.95 3.38
CA GLU A 75 13.37 3.31 2.60
C GLU A 75 12.18 3.54 3.53
N GLY A 76 11.40 4.60 3.26
CA GLY A 76 10.22 4.94 4.02
C GLY A 76 9.10 3.90 3.87
N TRP A 77 8.01 4.09 4.61
CA TRP A 77 6.80 3.33 4.43
C TRP A 77 6.08 3.78 3.16
N ILE A 78 5.66 2.80 2.35
CA ILE A 78 4.87 3.04 1.14
C ILE A 78 3.50 2.36 1.22
N ASN A 79 2.60 2.74 0.32
CA ASN A 79 1.32 2.09 0.14
C ASN A 79 1.53 0.69 -0.47
N GLY A 80 1.18 -0.35 0.27
CA GLY A 80 1.30 -1.75 -0.15
C GLY A 80 0.15 -2.27 -1.01
N GLY A 81 -0.84 -1.43 -1.36
CA GLY A 81 -1.91 -1.80 -2.28
C GLY A 81 -3.03 -2.65 -1.69
N PHE A 82 -3.04 -2.90 -0.39
CA PHE A 82 -4.13 -3.59 0.33
C PHE A 82 -4.86 -2.60 1.21
N PHE A 83 -6.18 -2.52 1.03
CA PHE A 83 -7.01 -1.51 1.70
C PHE A 83 -8.26 -2.11 2.32
N ILE A 84 -8.74 -1.45 3.36
CA ILE A 84 -10.11 -1.55 3.84
C ILE A 84 -10.75 -0.17 3.78
N PHE A 85 -11.95 -0.12 3.24
CA PHE A 85 -12.73 1.10 3.07
C PHE A 85 -14.10 0.98 3.72
N GLU A 86 -14.52 2.05 4.38
CA GLU A 86 -15.92 2.32 4.67
C GLU A 86 -16.62 2.92 3.45
N SER A 87 -17.92 2.73 3.34
CA SER A 87 -18.73 3.33 2.25
C SER A 87 -18.57 4.84 2.12
N LYS A 88 -18.10 5.51 3.17
CA LYS A 88 -17.77 6.95 3.20
C LYS A 88 -16.72 7.36 2.17
N ILE A 89 -15.90 6.42 1.65
CA ILE A 89 -14.94 6.67 0.56
C ILE A 89 -15.62 7.26 -0.68
N PHE A 90 -16.87 6.87 -0.97
CA PHE A 90 -17.60 7.34 -2.15
C PHE A 90 -17.86 8.84 -2.17
N LYS A 91 -17.80 9.53 -1.02
CA LYS A 91 -17.87 11.00 -0.93
C LYS A 91 -16.61 11.68 -1.48
N TYR A 92 -15.50 10.96 -1.56
CA TYR A 92 -14.21 11.45 -2.06
C TYR A 92 -13.99 11.13 -3.55
N LEU A 93 -14.80 10.26 -4.15
CA LEU A 93 -14.70 9.85 -5.54
C LEU A 93 -15.61 10.70 -6.41
N LYS A 94 -15.04 11.67 -7.13
CA LYS A 94 -15.83 12.63 -7.93
C LYS A 94 -16.35 12.06 -9.25
N GLY A 95 -15.55 11.31 -10.00
CA GLY A 95 -15.88 10.83 -11.34
C GLY A 95 -14.98 9.70 -11.82
N ASP A 96 -15.16 9.27 -13.05
CA ASP A 96 -14.42 8.18 -13.68
C ASP A 96 -12.92 8.46 -13.80
N LYS A 97 -12.54 9.72 -13.94
CA LYS A 97 -11.13 10.16 -14.01
C LYS A 97 -10.48 10.34 -12.63
N THR A 98 -11.13 9.89 -11.56
CA THR A 98 -10.56 10.00 -10.20
C THR A 98 -9.44 8.99 -10.01
N PHE A 99 -8.25 9.46 -9.65
CA PHE A 99 -7.13 8.63 -9.16
C PHE A 99 -7.28 8.48 -7.66
N LEU A 100 -7.30 7.24 -7.17
CA LEU A 100 -7.53 6.92 -5.75
C LEU A 100 -6.42 7.52 -4.87
N GLU A 101 -5.19 7.40 -5.30
CA GLU A 101 -3.96 7.75 -4.59
C GLU A 101 -3.77 9.28 -4.44
N LYS A 102 -4.35 10.04 -5.36
CA LYS A 102 -4.31 11.51 -5.35
C LYS A 102 -5.38 12.08 -4.39
N THR A 103 -6.24 12.93 -4.91
CA THR A 103 -7.22 13.67 -4.11
C THR A 103 -7.98 12.86 -3.06
N PRO A 104 -8.49 11.64 -3.31
CA PRO A 104 -9.21 10.87 -2.28
C PRO A 104 -8.36 10.53 -1.07
N LEU A 105 -7.23 9.83 -1.25
CA LEU A 105 -6.36 9.43 -0.13
C LEU A 105 -5.69 10.63 0.54
N GLU A 106 -5.24 11.63 -0.25
CA GLU A 106 -4.67 12.87 0.28
C GLU A 106 -5.66 13.63 1.18
N LYS A 107 -6.92 13.80 0.75
CA LYS A 107 -7.94 14.46 1.56
C LYS A 107 -8.28 13.68 2.82
N MET A 108 -8.38 12.34 2.72
CA MET A 108 -8.62 11.52 3.91
C MET A 108 -7.44 11.59 4.89
N SER A 109 -6.21 11.65 4.39
CA SER A 109 -5.01 11.82 5.21
C SER A 109 -5.04 13.17 5.95
N LYS A 110 -5.27 14.28 5.23
CA LYS A 110 -5.41 15.63 5.81
C LYS A 110 -6.51 15.68 6.87
N ASN A 111 -7.61 14.99 6.64
CA ASN A 111 -8.75 14.93 7.56
C ASN A 111 -8.59 13.89 8.68
N ARG A 112 -7.41 13.25 8.82
CA ARG A 112 -7.14 12.18 9.82
C ARG A 112 -8.15 11.03 9.75
N LYS A 113 -8.60 10.66 8.54
CA LYS A 113 -9.54 9.55 8.26
C LYS A 113 -8.90 8.37 7.53
N LEU A 114 -7.59 8.44 7.28
CA LEU A 114 -6.78 7.39 6.67
C LEU A 114 -5.87 6.77 7.74
N GLY A 115 -6.08 5.49 8.03
CA GLY A 115 -5.21 4.70 8.89
C GLY A 115 -4.11 3.99 8.12
N ALA A 116 -3.01 3.66 8.79
CA ALA A 116 -1.90 2.89 8.25
C ALA A 116 -1.63 1.65 9.11
N PHE A 117 -1.91 0.47 8.56
CA PHE A 117 -1.56 -0.82 9.15
C PHE A 117 -0.16 -1.20 8.70
N LYS A 118 0.80 -1.21 9.62
CA LYS A 118 2.20 -1.54 9.31
C LYS A 118 2.37 -3.05 9.16
N HIS A 119 2.68 -3.51 7.95
CA HIS A 119 3.04 -4.90 7.66
C HIS A 119 4.56 -5.02 7.52
N LYS A 120 5.15 -5.93 8.28
CA LYS A 120 6.61 -6.18 8.30
C LYS A 120 7.00 -7.48 7.61
N GLY A 121 6.02 -8.27 7.16
CA GLY A 121 6.24 -9.52 6.44
C GLY A 121 6.55 -9.30 4.97
N PHE A 122 6.46 -10.37 4.20
CA PHE A 122 6.72 -10.33 2.77
C PHE A 122 5.72 -9.43 2.03
N TRP A 123 6.24 -8.60 1.15
CA TRP A 123 5.52 -7.82 0.17
C TRP A 123 6.38 -7.57 -1.06
N GLN A 124 5.79 -7.76 -2.24
CA GLN A 124 6.44 -7.51 -3.54
C GLN A 124 5.39 -7.09 -4.57
N CYS A 125 5.66 -6.03 -5.33
CA CYS A 125 4.91 -5.72 -6.54
C CYS A 125 5.55 -6.37 -7.77
N MET A 126 4.75 -6.55 -8.82
CA MET A 126 5.17 -7.13 -10.10
C MET A 126 5.02 -6.08 -11.21
N ASP A 127 5.93 -5.11 -11.24
CA ASP A 127 5.94 -4.03 -12.24
C ASP A 127 6.84 -4.34 -13.44
N THR A 128 7.84 -5.22 -13.26
CA THR A 128 8.85 -5.56 -14.24
C THR A 128 8.99 -7.07 -14.40
N LEU A 129 9.60 -7.51 -15.51
CA LEU A 129 9.92 -8.92 -15.72
C LEU A 129 10.81 -9.48 -14.58
N ARG A 130 11.78 -8.70 -14.13
CA ARG A 130 12.61 -9.06 -12.97
C ARG A 130 11.79 -9.28 -11.69
N ASP A 131 10.77 -8.46 -11.43
CA ASP A 131 9.90 -8.65 -10.27
C ASP A 131 9.13 -9.97 -10.37
N LYS A 132 8.66 -10.33 -11.58
CA LYS A 132 8.03 -11.63 -11.86
C LYS A 132 8.98 -12.80 -11.55
N GLU A 133 10.20 -12.76 -12.07
CA GLU A 133 11.21 -13.80 -11.85
C GLU A 133 11.50 -13.99 -10.35
N ILE A 134 11.67 -12.89 -9.61
CA ILE A 134 11.87 -12.91 -8.16
C ILE A 134 10.68 -13.57 -7.45
N LEU A 135 9.44 -13.23 -7.84
CA LEU A 135 8.24 -13.82 -7.26
C LEU A 135 8.13 -15.32 -7.55
N GLU A 136 8.40 -15.76 -8.78
CA GLU A 136 8.42 -17.18 -9.17
C GLU A 136 9.45 -17.98 -8.36
N GLU A 137 10.65 -17.41 -8.16
CA GLU A 137 11.68 -18.04 -7.33
C GLU A 137 11.25 -18.17 -5.86
N ASN A 138 10.64 -17.12 -5.29
CA ASN A 138 10.16 -17.14 -3.91
C ASN A 138 9.05 -18.17 -3.71
N LEU A 139 8.14 -18.31 -4.67
CA LEU A 139 7.09 -19.35 -4.68
C LEU A 139 7.70 -20.75 -4.73
N LYS A 140 8.65 -21.00 -5.64
CA LYS A 140 9.35 -22.31 -5.74
C LYS A 140 10.07 -22.68 -4.44
N ARG A 141 10.63 -21.69 -3.74
CA ARG A 141 11.34 -21.90 -2.46
C ARG A 141 10.42 -21.96 -1.23
N LYS A 142 9.10 -21.94 -1.41
CA LYS A 142 8.10 -21.90 -0.32
C LYS A 142 8.40 -20.81 0.73
N LYS A 143 8.86 -19.64 0.30
CA LYS A 143 9.16 -18.50 1.17
C LYS A 143 7.99 -17.51 1.28
N LEU A 144 6.84 -17.90 0.75
CA LEU A 144 5.57 -17.14 0.80
C LEU A 144 4.54 -17.90 1.61
#